data_742686356d57ae1e236ca2e361591f5d
#
_entry.id   742686356d57ae1e236ca2e361591f5d
#
_cell.length_a   1.000
_cell.length_b   1.000
_cell.length_c   1.000
_cell.angle_alpha   90.00
_cell.angle_beta   90.00
_cell.angle_gamma   90.00
#
_symmetry.space_group_name_H-M   'P 1'
#
loop_
_entity.id
_entity.type
_entity.pdbx_description
1 polymer ?
#
loop_
_entity_poly.entity_id
_entity_poly.type
_entity_poly.pdbx_seq_one_letter_code
_entity_poly.pdbx_strand_id
1 'polypeptide(L)'
;QYNDKSVTAYAKSKTLAEKTAWDFVQSLDEKRRFKLTVLNPVGVMGPMLSDDVGTTNAELLLLLKGKLPRVPKLHIGWVDVRDVAKAHITAMP
;
A
#
# COMPACT_ATOMS: atom_id res chain seq x y z
N GLN A 1 15.07 -8.10 8.76
CA GLN A 1 13.83 -7.46 9.29
C GLN A 1 12.57 -8.21 8.84
N TYR A 2 12.41 -8.62 7.56
CA TYR A 2 11.25 -9.40 7.10
C TYR A 2 11.24 -10.87 7.60
N ASN A 3 12.31 -11.33 8.22
CA ASN A 3 12.41 -12.63 8.87
C ASN A 3 12.03 -12.61 10.37
N ASP A 4 11.67 -11.44 10.90
CA ASP A 4 11.19 -11.33 12.28
C ASP A 4 9.83 -12.03 12.42
N LYS A 5 9.67 -12.83 13.46
CA LYS A 5 8.43 -13.57 13.74
C LYS A 5 7.23 -12.64 14.04
N SER A 6 7.49 -11.39 14.39
CA SER A 6 6.46 -10.36 14.61
C SER A 6 5.86 -9.78 13.31
N VAL A 7 6.52 -10.01 12.15
CA VAL A 7 6.08 -9.48 10.86
C VAL A 7 4.95 -10.36 10.29
N THR A 8 3.82 -9.73 9.97
CA THR A 8 2.68 -10.42 9.39
C THR A 8 3.01 -11.02 8.01
N ALA A 9 2.32 -12.10 7.63
CA ALA A 9 2.49 -12.71 6.31
C ALA A 9 2.24 -11.70 5.18
N TYR A 10 1.27 -10.80 5.35
CA TYR A 10 0.99 -9.71 4.42
C TYR A 10 2.20 -8.75 4.28
N ALA A 11 2.72 -8.21 5.38
CA ALA A 11 3.87 -7.30 5.34
C ALA A 11 5.09 -7.99 4.72
N LYS A 12 5.33 -9.25 5.05
CA LYS A 12 6.39 -10.06 4.44
C LYS A 12 6.22 -10.18 2.93
N SER A 13 5.00 -10.48 2.47
CA SER A 13 4.72 -10.63 1.03
C SER A 13 4.98 -9.34 0.26
N LYS A 14 4.59 -8.20 0.81
CA LYS A 14 4.82 -6.88 0.17
C LYS A 14 6.30 -6.50 0.12
N THR A 15 7.03 -6.74 1.20
CA THR A 15 8.48 -6.50 1.23
C THR A 15 9.22 -7.38 0.23
N LEU A 16 8.85 -8.66 0.11
CA LEU A 16 9.46 -9.57 -0.85
C LEU A 16 9.10 -9.20 -2.29
N ALA A 17 7.87 -8.78 -2.55
CA ALA A 17 7.45 -8.32 -3.88
C ALA A 17 8.27 -7.11 -4.34
N GLU A 18 8.44 -6.10 -3.47
CA GLU A 18 9.26 -4.94 -3.78
C GLU A 18 10.73 -5.33 -4.03
N LYS A 19 11.30 -6.14 -3.12
CA LYS A 19 12.67 -6.63 -3.30
C LYS A 19 12.85 -7.35 -4.64
N THR A 20 11.92 -8.24 -4.99
CA THR A 20 11.97 -8.99 -6.25
C THR A 20 11.89 -8.05 -7.46
N ALA A 21 11.09 -7.00 -7.40
CA ALA A 21 11.01 -6.00 -8.47
C ALA A 21 12.36 -5.28 -8.67
N TRP A 22 13.02 -4.88 -7.59
CA TRP A 22 14.35 -4.26 -7.64
C TRP A 22 15.41 -5.23 -8.18
N ASP A 23 15.44 -6.47 -7.66
CA ASP A 23 16.37 -7.50 -8.11
C ASP A 23 16.18 -7.80 -9.61
N PHE A 24 14.92 -7.84 -10.09
CA PHE A 24 14.62 -8.03 -11.51
C PHE A 24 15.18 -6.91 -12.37
N VAL A 25 14.93 -5.65 -12.03
CA VAL A 25 15.46 -4.51 -12.81
C VAL A 25 16.97 -4.50 -12.83
N GLN A 26 17.61 -4.85 -11.71
CA GLN A 26 19.08 -4.92 -11.64
C GLN A 26 19.66 -6.09 -12.47
N SER A 27 18.91 -7.16 -12.64
CA SER A 27 19.33 -8.33 -13.45
C SER A 27 19.27 -8.08 -14.96
N LEU A 28 18.59 -7.03 -15.39
CA LEU A 28 18.47 -6.70 -16.80
C LEU A 28 19.77 -6.09 -17.35
N ASP A 29 20.07 -6.44 -18.61
CA ASP A 29 21.13 -5.78 -19.37
C ASP A 29 20.92 -4.26 -19.40
N GLU A 30 22.00 -3.51 -19.44
CA GLU A 30 21.96 -2.04 -19.38
C GLU A 30 21.01 -1.43 -20.44
N LYS A 31 20.98 -2.00 -21.65
CA LYS A 31 20.10 -1.56 -22.74
C LYS A 31 18.60 -1.83 -22.50
N ARG A 32 18.29 -2.79 -21.63
CA ARG A 32 16.92 -3.20 -21.30
C ARG A 32 16.45 -2.67 -19.95
N ARG A 33 17.36 -2.08 -19.16
CA ARG A 33 17.07 -1.56 -17.84
C ARG A 33 16.20 -0.32 -17.94
N PHE A 34 15.09 -0.35 -17.22
CA PHE A 34 14.18 0.79 -17.09
C PHE A 34 14.27 1.39 -15.69
N LYS A 35 13.77 2.62 -15.52
CA LYS A 35 13.65 3.24 -14.19
C LYS A 35 12.48 2.64 -13.45
N LEU A 36 12.72 2.18 -12.24
CA LEU A 36 11.69 1.67 -11.33
C LEU A 36 11.46 2.72 -10.23
N THR A 37 10.22 3.05 -9.99
CA THR A 37 9.79 3.82 -8.82
C THR A 37 8.75 3.01 -8.06
N VAL A 38 8.93 2.88 -6.76
CA VAL A 38 7.99 2.16 -5.89
C VAL A 38 7.31 3.16 -4.97
N LEU A 39 5.98 3.11 -4.92
CA LEU A 39 5.17 3.91 -4.00
C LEU A 39 4.61 2.99 -2.91
N ASN A 40 4.85 3.35 -1.66
CA ASN A 40 4.40 2.61 -0.47
C ASN A 40 3.36 3.44 0.30
N PRO A 41 2.11 3.54 -0.18
CA PRO A 41 1.09 4.31 0.50
C PRO A 41 0.72 3.65 1.84
N VAL A 42 0.34 4.47 2.79
CA VAL A 42 -0.29 4.07 4.04
C VAL A 42 -1.76 3.65 3.81
N GLY A 43 -2.63 3.67 4.80
CA GLY A 43 -4.05 3.39 4.60
C GLY A 43 -4.66 4.34 3.54
N VAL A 44 -5.04 3.81 2.38
CA VAL A 44 -5.63 4.59 1.29
C VAL A 44 -7.14 4.67 1.50
N MET A 45 -7.70 5.89 1.48
CA MET A 45 -9.13 6.12 1.57
C MET A 45 -9.57 7.17 0.56
N GLY A 46 -10.87 7.23 0.31
CA GLY A 46 -11.45 8.27 -0.55
C GLY A 46 -12.63 7.77 -1.38
N PRO A 47 -13.07 8.56 -2.35
CA PRO A 47 -14.20 8.19 -3.21
C PRO A 47 -13.95 6.87 -3.93
N MET A 48 -14.94 5.97 -3.87
CA MET A 48 -14.90 4.67 -4.53
C MET A 48 -15.43 4.80 -5.96
N LEU A 49 -14.84 4.08 -6.89
CA LEU A 49 -15.27 4.00 -8.28
C LEU A 49 -16.14 2.76 -8.56
N SER A 50 -16.34 1.91 -7.56
CA SER A 50 -17.18 0.70 -7.63
C SER A 50 -17.86 0.47 -6.29
N ASP A 51 -18.82 -0.48 -6.27
CA ASP A 51 -19.51 -0.91 -5.05
C ASP A 51 -18.63 -1.76 -4.12
N ASP A 52 -17.47 -2.18 -4.57
CA ASP A 52 -16.48 -2.87 -3.73
C ASP A 52 -15.79 -1.86 -2.80
N VAL A 53 -16.18 -1.93 -1.54
CA VAL A 53 -15.72 -0.99 -0.51
C VAL A 53 -14.23 -1.14 -0.20
N GLY A 54 -13.65 -2.31 -0.46
CA GLY A 54 -12.28 -2.62 -0.05
C GLY A 54 -12.10 -2.66 1.48
N THR A 55 -11.01 -3.25 1.94
CA THR A 55 -10.78 -3.49 3.38
C THR A 55 -10.68 -2.18 4.18
N THR A 56 -9.93 -1.21 3.71
CA THR A 56 -9.65 0.05 4.44
C THR A 56 -10.92 0.90 4.63
N ASN A 57 -11.71 1.06 3.57
CA ASN A 57 -12.97 1.80 3.67
C ASN A 57 -14.02 1.04 4.50
N ALA A 58 -14.02 -0.30 4.47
CA ALA A 58 -14.89 -1.11 5.29
C ALA A 58 -14.62 -0.91 6.79
N GLU A 59 -13.36 -0.85 7.20
CA GLU A 59 -12.98 -0.56 8.59
C GLU A 59 -13.46 0.83 9.03
N LEU A 60 -13.28 1.84 8.18
CA LEU A 60 -13.77 3.18 8.43
C LEU A 60 -15.30 3.22 8.58
N LEU A 61 -16.02 2.52 7.70
CA LEU A 61 -17.47 2.43 7.77
C LEU A 61 -17.97 1.74 9.06
N LEU A 62 -17.27 0.72 9.54
CA LEU A 62 -17.58 0.08 10.83
C LEU A 62 -17.40 1.05 11.98
N LEU A 63 -16.36 1.88 11.96
CA LEU A 63 -16.13 2.92 12.95
C LEU A 63 -17.25 3.97 12.93
N LEU A 64 -17.56 4.51 11.75
CA LEU A 64 -18.58 5.54 11.57
C LEU A 64 -19.99 5.05 11.94
N LYS A 65 -20.28 3.78 11.71
CA LYS A 65 -21.55 3.13 12.08
C LYS A 65 -21.62 2.77 13.58
N GLY A 66 -20.61 3.09 14.38
CA GLY A 66 -20.55 2.74 15.79
C GLY A 66 -20.54 1.22 16.07
N LYS A 67 -20.15 0.42 15.07
CA LYS A 67 -20.12 -1.06 15.19
C LYS A 67 -18.83 -1.59 15.81
N LEU A 68 -17.84 -0.74 16.06
CA LEU A 68 -16.65 -1.13 16.79
C LEU A 68 -16.90 -0.96 18.29
N PRO A 69 -16.74 -2.03 19.09
CA PRO A 69 -16.99 -1.97 20.54
C PRO A 69 -15.96 -1.09 21.28
N ARG A 70 -14.82 -0.84 20.66
CA ARG A 70 -13.75 0.01 21.20
C ARG A 70 -12.96 0.63 20.06
N VAL A 71 -12.48 1.85 20.26
CA VAL A 71 -11.48 2.46 19.36
C VAL A 71 -10.11 1.87 19.69
N PRO A 72 -9.47 1.15 18.77
CA PRO A 72 -8.15 0.58 19.03
C PRO A 72 -7.12 1.70 19.19
N LYS A 73 -6.19 1.55 20.13
CA LYS A 73 -5.08 2.49 20.34
C LYS A 73 -4.01 2.25 19.26
N LEU A 74 -4.32 2.64 18.03
CA LEU A 74 -3.46 2.47 16.85
C LEU A 74 -3.10 3.83 16.26
N HIS A 75 -1.87 3.97 15.81
CA HIS A 75 -1.43 5.09 14.98
C HIS A 75 -1.37 4.61 13.54
N ILE A 76 -2.29 5.04 12.72
CA ILE A 76 -2.37 4.66 11.30
C ILE A 76 -2.26 5.96 10.48
N GLY A 77 -1.33 5.97 9.54
CA GLY A 77 -1.27 7.02 8.53
C GLY A 77 -2.38 6.80 7.49
N TRP A 78 -2.96 7.90 7.01
CA TRP A 78 -3.99 7.89 5.97
C TRP A 78 -3.58 8.79 4.82
N VAL A 79 -3.96 8.41 3.61
CA VAL A 79 -3.74 9.20 2.40
C VAL A 79 -4.97 9.14 1.50
N ASP A 80 -5.29 10.26 0.87
CA ASP A 80 -6.40 10.31 -0.10
C ASP A 80 -6.01 9.56 -1.38
N VAL A 81 -6.93 8.74 -1.89
CA VAL A 81 -6.73 7.95 -3.11
C VAL A 81 -6.37 8.83 -4.32
N ARG A 82 -6.88 10.06 -4.37
CA ARG A 82 -6.58 11.03 -5.44
C ARG A 82 -5.15 11.52 -5.37
N ASP A 83 -4.58 11.66 -4.17
CA ASP A 83 -3.18 12.04 -4.00
C ASP A 83 -2.26 10.87 -4.33
N VAL A 84 -2.66 9.64 -3.99
CA VAL A 84 -1.95 8.44 -4.44
C VAL A 84 -1.93 8.35 -5.97
N ALA A 85 -3.07 8.59 -6.63
CA ALA A 85 -3.15 8.61 -8.09
C ALA A 85 -2.22 9.67 -8.71
N LYS A 86 -2.23 10.89 -8.16
CA LYS A 86 -1.31 11.97 -8.59
C LYS A 86 0.16 11.58 -8.39
N ALA A 87 0.48 10.97 -7.25
CA ALA A 87 1.83 10.52 -6.96
C ALA A 87 2.32 9.49 -8.01
N HIS A 88 1.46 8.56 -8.43
CA HIS A 88 1.79 7.61 -9.50
C HIS A 88 2.09 8.32 -10.83
N ILE A 89 1.26 9.30 -11.21
CA ILE A 89 1.49 10.09 -12.44
C ILE A 89 2.80 10.87 -12.35
N THR A 90 3.05 11.53 -11.22
CA THR A 90 4.24 12.35 -11.01
C THR A 90 5.53 11.50 -10.95
N ALA A 91 5.42 10.26 -10.46
CA ALA A 91 6.55 9.35 -10.35
C ALA A 91 6.91 8.66 -11.67
N MET A 92 6.06 8.75 -12.70
CA MET A 92 6.41 8.26 -14.04
C MET A 92 7.53 9.12 -14.62
N PRO A 93 8.57 8.49 -15.22
CA PRO A 93 9.71 9.19 -15.81
C PRO A 93 9.32 9.92 -17.09
#